data_acc56e8bdf9a6d09ff7f2995f6ef3f7a
#
_entry.id   acc56e8bdf9a6d09ff7f2995f6ef3f7a
#
_cell.length_a   1.000
_cell.length_b   1.000
_cell.length_c   1.000
_cell.angle_alpha   90.00
_cell.angle_beta   90.00
_cell.angle_gamma   90.00
#
_symmetry.space_group_name_H-M   'P 1'
#
loop_
_entity.id
_entity.type
_entity.pdbx_description
1 polymer ?
#
loop_
_entity_poly.entity_id
_entity_poly.type
_entity_poly.pdbx_seq_one_letter_code
_entity_poly.pdbx_strand_id
1 'polypeptide(L)'
;MADAKLLAKWKIIDGRYSELVPLVNGLSQFPEPGSMEPFLRELGVLTKPVTEEVDLTPAMTADYYIHELGDIYWFDAETGMFPNEHDYLMADVVSSTDLKNVKFFETPPSETSIDEPYQLRAEVNGNTYHQQAENYGDWYDIEAMLTLMNRVAVAEKFKSRFVVLPTGDQTAIIWSASDNALQTLSQRGLIALGDALLSMVSGKAFEDEVKAALQKQAQ
;
A
#
# COMPACT_ATOMS: atom_id res chain seq x y z
N MET A 1 -17.81 14.90 -8.12
CA MET A 1 -16.46 14.94 -8.72
C MET A 1 -15.48 15.05 -7.58
N ALA A 2 -14.74 13.97 -7.29
CA ALA A 2 -13.66 14.03 -6.31
C ALA A 2 -12.65 15.07 -6.77
N ASP A 3 -12.18 15.89 -5.85
CA ASP A 3 -11.31 17.02 -6.17
C ASP A 3 -10.00 16.49 -6.77
N ALA A 4 -9.81 16.76 -8.06
CA ALA A 4 -8.59 16.40 -8.78
C ALA A 4 -7.30 16.90 -8.08
N LYS A 5 -7.41 17.97 -7.26
CA LYS A 5 -6.32 18.48 -6.43
C LYS A 5 -5.97 17.52 -5.27
N LEU A 6 -6.94 16.80 -4.70
CA LEU A 6 -6.69 15.81 -3.67
C LEU A 6 -6.02 14.55 -4.26
N LEU A 7 -6.46 14.08 -5.42
CA LEU A 7 -5.81 12.99 -6.15
C LEU A 7 -4.39 13.35 -6.59
N ALA A 8 -4.17 14.61 -7.04
CA ALA A 8 -2.83 15.10 -7.34
C ALA A 8 -1.94 15.19 -6.08
N LYS A 9 -2.52 15.51 -4.92
CA LYS A 9 -1.80 15.50 -3.64
C LYS A 9 -1.34 14.10 -3.25
N TRP A 10 -2.15 13.07 -3.51
CA TRP A 10 -1.78 11.66 -3.26
C TRP A 10 -0.72 11.14 -4.25
N LYS A 11 -0.80 11.48 -5.53
CA LYS A 11 0.30 11.19 -6.49
C LYS A 11 1.60 11.89 -6.12
N ILE A 12 1.53 13.09 -5.56
CA ILE A 12 2.69 13.83 -5.04
C ILE A 12 3.25 13.13 -3.79
N ILE A 13 2.41 12.49 -2.97
CA ILE A 13 2.84 11.70 -1.82
C ILE A 13 3.58 10.46 -2.30
N ASP A 14 3.04 9.66 -3.21
CA ASP A 14 3.69 8.44 -3.73
C ASP A 14 5.03 8.73 -4.45
N GLY A 15 5.11 9.81 -5.25
CA GLY A 15 6.31 10.10 -6.06
C GLY A 15 7.36 11.00 -5.41
N ARG A 16 7.03 11.77 -4.36
CA ARG A 16 7.94 12.77 -3.78
C ARG A 16 8.43 12.50 -2.37
N TYR A 17 7.90 11.50 -1.69
CA TYR A 17 8.40 11.18 -0.35
C TYR A 17 9.83 10.66 -0.36
N SER A 18 10.26 9.96 -1.40
CA SER A 18 11.64 9.58 -1.59
C SER A 18 12.58 10.78 -1.83
N GLU A 19 12.06 11.88 -2.37
CA GLU A 19 12.83 13.11 -2.63
C GLU A 19 12.79 14.12 -1.46
N LEU A 20 11.76 14.08 -0.60
CA LEU A 20 11.63 14.98 0.54
C LEU A 20 12.33 14.47 1.82
N VAL A 21 12.61 13.17 1.91
CA VAL A 21 13.37 12.59 3.04
C VAL A 21 14.75 13.26 3.24
N PRO A 22 15.52 13.62 2.20
CA PRO A 22 16.78 14.34 2.38
C PRO A 22 16.63 15.78 2.86
N LEU A 23 15.50 16.44 2.65
CA LEU A 23 15.28 17.86 2.99
C LEU A 23 14.89 18.08 4.47
N VAL A 24 14.48 17.04 5.16
CA VAL A 24 14.04 17.10 6.57
C VAL A 24 15.18 16.88 7.56
N ASN A 25 16.41 16.68 7.13
CA ASN A 25 17.61 16.51 7.96
C ASN A 25 17.95 17.70 8.90
N GLY A 26 17.05 18.69 9.03
CA GLY A 26 17.20 19.82 9.94
C GLY A 26 16.17 19.89 11.08
N LEU A 27 15.22 18.99 11.18
CA LEU A 27 14.18 19.03 12.21
C LEU A 27 14.47 18.02 13.31
N SER A 28 15.20 18.44 14.32
CA SER A 28 15.48 17.75 15.58
C SER A 28 14.24 17.62 16.47
N GLN A 29 13.22 16.89 16.04
CA GLN A 29 12.05 16.56 16.86
C GLN A 29 11.58 15.13 16.60
N PHE A 30 12.51 14.19 16.65
CA PHE A 30 12.12 12.81 16.85
C PHE A 30 11.61 12.67 18.30
N PRO A 31 10.50 11.96 18.53
CA PRO A 31 10.12 11.56 19.86
C PRO A 31 11.31 10.87 20.55
N GLU A 32 11.53 11.14 21.85
CA GLU A 32 12.47 10.35 22.62
C GLU A 32 12.10 8.86 22.52
N PRO A 33 13.06 7.92 22.54
CA PRO A 33 12.77 6.49 22.34
C PRO A 33 11.61 5.99 23.19
N GLY A 34 11.54 6.30 24.46
CA GLY A 34 10.43 5.92 25.35
C GLY A 34 9.11 6.67 25.14
N SER A 35 9.06 7.64 24.20
CA SER A 35 7.84 8.38 23.84
C SER A 35 7.25 7.98 22.49
N MET A 36 7.90 7.05 21.77
CA MET A 36 7.45 6.65 20.43
C MET A 36 6.09 5.96 20.47
N GLU A 37 5.88 5.01 21.36
CA GLU A 37 4.61 4.30 21.50
C GLU A 37 3.44 5.26 21.81
N PRO A 38 3.51 6.13 22.83
CA PRO A 38 2.45 7.12 23.06
C PRO A 38 2.20 8.03 21.86
N PHE A 39 3.26 8.48 21.17
CA PHE A 39 3.14 9.31 19.98
C PHE A 39 2.41 8.61 18.83
N LEU A 40 2.78 7.37 18.51
CA LEU A 40 2.12 6.59 17.46
C LEU A 40 0.66 6.26 17.83
N ARG A 41 0.39 6.04 19.12
CA ARG A 41 -0.96 5.79 19.62
C ARG A 41 -1.84 7.04 19.54
N GLU A 42 -1.30 8.22 19.85
CA GLU A 42 -1.99 9.49 19.69
C GLU A 42 -2.34 9.76 18.20
N LEU A 43 -1.46 9.38 17.29
CA LEU A 43 -1.72 9.44 15.85
C LEU A 43 -2.75 8.39 15.36
N GLY A 44 -3.14 7.46 16.22
CA GLY A 44 -4.08 6.38 15.87
C GLY A 44 -3.46 5.31 14.96
N VAL A 45 -2.14 5.17 14.98
CA VAL A 45 -1.40 4.22 14.15
C VAL A 45 -1.40 2.82 14.77
N LEU A 46 -1.32 2.74 16.10
CA LEU A 46 -1.27 1.45 16.80
C LEU A 46 -2.68 0.97 17.14
N THR A 47 -3.06 -0.17 16.60
CA THR A 47 -4.35 -0.81 16.83
C THR A 47 -4.30 -1.89 17.91
N LYS A 48 -3.09 -2.40 18.22
CA LYS A 48 -2.84 -3.46 19.20
C LYS A 48 -2.03 -2.93 20.40
N PRO A 49 -2.08 -3.58 21.56
CA PRO A 49 -1.22 -3.23 22.70
C PRO A 49 0.26 -3.54 22.38
N VAL A 50 1.16 -2.70 22.85
CA VAL A 50 2.60 -2.96 22.85
C VAL A 50 2.91 -4.02 23.90
N THR A 51 3.57 -5.09 23.52
CA THR A 51 3.96 -6.19 24.40
C THR A 51 5.45 -6.21 24.71
N GLU A 52 6.26 -5.55 23.88
CA GLU A 52 7.70 -5.47 24.01
C GLU A 52 8.19 -4.05 23.75
N GLU A 53 9.11 -3.59 24.59
CA GLU A 53 9.85 -2.34 24.34
C GLU A 53 11.06 -2.66 23.46
N VAL A 54 11.29 -1.84 22.43
CA VAL A 54 12.44 -1.98 21.54
C VAL A 54 13.38 -0.80 21.70
N ASP A 55 14.67 -1.09 21.78
CA ASP A 55 15.75 -0.09 21.84
C ASP A 55 16.40 0.06 20.45
N LEU A 56 15.75 0.82 19.60
CA LEU A 56 16.14 1.08 18.21
C LEU A 56 16.21 2.60 17.96
N THR A 57 16.72 2.98 16.79
CA THR A 57 16.59 4.38 16.35
C THR A 57 15.12 4.77 16.20
N PRO A 58 14.76 6.07 16.34
CA PRO A 58 13.34 6.48 16.23
C PRO A 58 12.63 5.99 14.98
N ALA A 59 13.28 6.03 13.80
CA ALA A 59 12.71 5.55 12.56
C ALA A 59 12.51 4.03 12.58
N MET A 60 13.50 3.25 13.04
CA MET A 60 13.39 1.79 13.16
C MET A 60 12.34 1.38 14.19
N THR A 61 12.20 2.13 15.28
CA THR A 61 11.16 1.89 16.30
C THR A 61 9.76 2.14 15.74
N ALA A 62 9.58 3.22 14.96
CA ALA A 62 8.31 3.52 14.32
C ALA A 62 7.96 2.45 13.28
N ASP A 63 8.91 2.07 12.45
CA ASP A 63 8.76 1.02 11.44
C ASP A 63 8.37 -0.33 12.09
N TYR A 64 9.11 -0.76 13.12
CA TYR A 64 8.80 -1.98 13.88
C TYR A 64 7.38 -1.97 14.43
N TYR A 65 6.97 -0.89 15.13
CA TYR A 65 5.63 -0.82 15.70
C TYR A 65 4.53 -0.78 14.64
N ILE A 66 4.76 -0.14 13.49
CA ILE A 66 3.80 -0.13 12.39
C ILE A 66 3.61 -1.54 11.83
N HIS A 67 4.70 -2.28 11.60
CA HIS A 67 4.65 -3.64 11.11
C HIS A 67 3.98 -4.62 12.08
N GLU A 68 4.26 -4.51 13.37
CA GLU A 68 3.74 -5.44 14.37
C GLU A 68 2.35 -5.09 14.89
N LEU A 69 2.05 -3.80 15.02
CA LEU A 69 0.88 -3.31 15.76
C LEU A 69 -0.04 -2.40 14.95
N GLY A 70 0.38 -2.01 13.76
CA GLY A 70 -0.40 -1.20 12.84
C GLY A 70 -1.47 -2.01 12.10
N ASP A 71 -2.26 -1.31 11.32
CA ASP A 71 -3.25 -1.90 10.42
C ASP A 71 -2.63 -2.17 9.05
N ILE A 72 -1.87 -3.25 8.97
CA ILE A 72 -1.18 -3.70 7.77
C ILE A 72 -1.79 -4.98 7.20
N TYR A 73 -1.69 -5.13 5.89
CA TYR A 73 -2.10 -6.32 5.16
C TYR A 73 -0.94 -6.81 4.26
N TRP A 74 -0.53 -8.04 4.49
CA TRP A 74 0.54 -8.73 3.77
C TRP A 74 -0.03 -9.67 2.74
N PHE A 75 0.55 -9.68 1.53
CA PHE A 75 0.17 -10.64 0.48
C PHE A 75 1.30 -10.82 -0.51
N ASP A 76 1.25 -11.91 -1.28
CA ASP A 76 2.08 -12.12 -2.45
C ASP A 76 1.50 -11.30 -3.62
N ALA A 77 2.31 -10.47 -4.25
CA ALA A 77 1.87 -9.68 -5.39
C ALA A 77 1.67 -10.54 -6.65
N GLU A 78 2.27 -11.73 -6.71
CA GLU A 78 2.02 -12.75 -7.71
C GLU A 78 0.81 -13.60 -7.31
N THR A 79 -0.20 -13.67 -8.17
CA THR A 79 -1.43 -14.41 -7.88
C THR A 79 -1.34 -15.88 -8.26
N GLY A 80 -0.51 -16.20 -9.25
CA GLY A 80 -0.40 -17.54 -9.82
C GLY A 80 -1.70 -18.04 -10.49
N MET A 81 -2.66 -17.16 -10.73
CA MET A 81 -3.98 -17.51 -11.28
C MET A 81 -4.53 -16.45 -12.24
N PHE A 82 -5.53 -16.83 -13.00
CA PHE A 82 -6.37 -15.93 -13.79
C PHE A 82 -7.85 -16.28 -13.56
N PRO A 83 -8.73 -15.30 -13.33
CA PRO A 83 -8.44 -13.87 -13.11
C PRO A 83 -7.70 -13.62 -11.78
N ASN A 84 -7.14 -12.41 -11.63
CA ASN A 84 -6.30 -12.06 -10.47
C ASN A 84 -7.09 -11.86 -9.17
N GLU A 85 -8.41 -11.66 -9.24
CA GLU A 85 -9.28 -11.48 -8.07
C GLU A 85 -8.92 -10.22 -7.23
N HIS A 86 -8.61 -9.10 -7.89
CA HIS A 86 -8.34 -7.81 -7.22
C HIS A 86 -9.46 -7.38 -6.27
N ASP A 87 -10.71 -7.70 -6.57
CA ASP A 87 -11.87 -7.34 -5.76
C ASP A 87 -11.89 -8.07 -4.42
N TYR A 88 -11.51 -9.35 -4.38
CA TYR A 88 -11.34 -10.09 -3.13
C TYR A 88 -10.22 -9.52 -2.29
N LEU A 89 -9.06 -9.25 -2.91
CA LEU A 89 -7.93 -8.66 -2.19
C LEU A 89 -8.28 -7.28 -1.62
N MET A 90 -8.92 -6.40 -2.40
CA MET A 90 -9.37 -5.10 -1.90
C MET A 90 -10.36 -5.23 -0.74
N ALA A 91 -11.29 -6.20 -0.81
CA ALA A 91 -12.23 -6.44 0.27
C ALA A 91 -11.55 -6.89 1.56
N ASP A 92 -10.53 -7.74 1.45
CA ASP A 92 -9.74 -8.19 2.58
C ASP A 92 -8.92 -7.04 3.19
N VAL A 93 -8.23 -6.26 2.37
CA VAL A 93 -7.44 -5.09 2.81
C VAL A 93 -8.31 -4.10 3.60
N VAL A 94 -9.53 -3.82 3.17
CA VAL A 94 -10.39 -2.85 3.87
C VAL A 94 -11.13 -3.45 5.06
N SER A 95 -11.09 -4.75 5.28
CA SER A 95 -11.90 -5.45 6.29
C SER A 95 -11.67 -4.95 7.72
N SER A 96 -10.43 -4.55 8.05
CA SER A 96 -10.02 -4.02 9.35
C SER A 96 -10.23 -2.50 9.49
N THR A 97 -10.50 -1.79 8.38
CA THR A 97 -10.55 -0.33 8.31
C THR A 97 -11.95 0.25 8.56
N ASP A 98 -12.06 1.57 8.47
CA ASP A 98 -13.36 2.26 8.55
C ASP A 98 -14.14 2.27 7.23
N LEU A 99 -13.63 1.69 6.14
CA LEU A 99 -14.32 1.55 4.87
C LEU A 99 -15.41 0.46 4.95
N LYS A 100 -16.45 0.72 5.73
CA LYS A 100 -17.55 -0.24 5.91
C LYS A 100 -18.56 -0.16 4.77
N ASN A 101 -19.13 -1.33 4.42
CA ASN A 101 -20.14 -1.48 3.36
C ASN A 101 -19.66 -1.10 1.96
N VAL A 102 -18.37 -1.01 1.73
CA VAL A 102 -17.81 -0.93 0.38
C VAL A 102 -17.83 -2.33 -0.23
N LYS A 103 -18.33 -2.44 -1.46
CA LYS A 103 -18.29 -3.67 -2.25
C LYS A 103 -17.37 -3.43 -3.44
N PHE A 104 -16.44 -4.34 -3.65
CA PHE A 104 -15.56 -4.31 -4.81
C PHE A 104 -15.99 -5.37 -5.80
N PHE A 105 -15.69 -5.13 -7.07
CA PHE A 105 -15.98 -6.02 -8.19
C PHE A 105 -14.87 -5.92 -9.21
N GLU A 106 -14.50 -7.05 -9.76
CA GLU A 106 -13.59 -7.15 -10.89
C GLU A 106 -14.35 -7.63 -12.12
N THR A 107 -14.03 -7.05 -13.28
CA THR A 107 -14.36 -7.62 -14.58
C THR A 107 -13.03 -7.90 -15.26
N PRO A 108 -12.64 -9.18 -15.39
CA PRO A 108 -11.38 -9.54 -16.01
C PRO A 108 -11.42 -9.30 -17.52
N PRO A 109 -10.24 -9.15 -18.16
CA PRO A 109 -10.12 -9.20 -19.61
C PRO A 109 -10.48 -10.58 -20.15
N SER A 110 -10.57 -10.71 -21.46
CA SER A 110 -10.68 -12.02 -22.11
C SER A 110 -9.40 -12.84 -21.87
N GLU A 111 -9.52 -14.14 -21.56
CA GLU A 111 -8.37 -15.05 -21.39
C GLU A 111 -7.39 -15.05 -22.58
N THR A 112 -7.86 -14.64 -23.75
CA THR A 112 -7.06 -14.59 -24.98
C THR A 112 -6.43 -13.21 -25.23
N SER A 113 -6.73 -12.21 -24.40
CA SER A 113 -6.30 -10.82 -24.60
C SER A 113 -5.25 -10.45 -23.54
N ILE A 114 -3.99 -10.43 -23.95
CA ILE A 114 -2.86 -10.11 -23.06
C ILE A 114 -2.81 -8.61 -22.70
N ASP A 115 -3.35 -7.75 -23.58
CA ASP A 115 -3.21 -6.28 -23.45
C ASP A 115 -4.49 -5.60 -22.93
N GLU A 116 -5.58 -6.36 -22.75
CA GLU A 116 -6.83 -5.78 -22.27
C GLU A 116 -6.79 -5.59 -20.76
N PRO A 117 -7.11 -4.39 -20.24
CA PRO A 117 -7.05 -4.11 -18.81
C PRO A 117 -8.24 -4.74 -18.06
N TYR A 118 -8.03 -5.02 -16.77
CA TYR A 118 -9.11 -5.30 -15.83
C TYR A 118 -9.96 -4.03 -15.59
N GLN A 119 -11.25 -4.23 -15.35
CA GLN A 119 -12.14 -3.16 -14.91
C GLN A 119 -12.49 -3.37 -13.44
N LEU A 120 -11.96 -2.52 -12.58
CA LEU A 120 -12.25 -2.52 -11.15
C LEU A 120 -13.39 -1.55 -10.85
N ARG A 121 -14.28 -1.95 -9.96
CA ARG A 121 -15.42 -1.14 -9.56
C ARG A 121 -15.63 -1.24 -8.06
N ALA A 122 -15.98 -0.12 -7.43
CA ALA A 122 -16.40 -0.07 -6.03
C ALA A 122 -17.80 0.56 -5.92
N GLU A 123 -18.62 0.01 -5.04
CA GLU A 123 -19.96 0.52 -4.74
C GLU A 123 -20.10 0.79 -3.25
N VAL A 124 -20.56 1.97 -2.88
CA VAL A 124 -20.80 2.38 -1.50
C VAL A 124 -21.79 3.54 -1.44
N ASN A 125 -22.71 3.52 -0.50
CA ASN A 125 -23.71 4.59 -0.26
C ASN A 125 -24.52 5.00 -1.52
N GLY A 126 -24.69 4.07 -2.47
CA GLY A 126 -25.37 4.32 -3.75
C GLY A 126 -24.49 4.98 -4.81
N ASN A 127 -23.24 5.28 -4.51
CA ASN A 127 -22.23 5.76 -5.47
C ASN A 127 -21.44 4.61 -6.07
N THR A 128 -20.95 4.81 -7.30
CA THR A 128 -20.13 3.85 -8.03
C THR A 128 -18.85 4.51 -8.50
N TYR A 129 -17.72 3.83 -8.29
CA TYR A 129 -16.38 4.27 -8.64
C TYR A 129 -15.75 3.24 -9.57
N HIS A 130 -15.03 3.69 -10.60
CA HIS A 130 -14.39 2.81 -11.59
C HIS A 130 -12.90 3.10 -11.70
N GLN A 131 -12.11 2.06 -11.89
CA GLN A 131 -10.67 2.14 -12.13
C GLN A 131 -10.29 1.07 -13.14
N GLN A 132 -9.45 1.41 -14.10
CA GLN A 132 -8.76 0.41 -14.92
C GLN A 132 -7.51 -0.05 -14.17
N ALA A 133 -7.25 -1.36 -14.19
CA ALA A 133 -6.01 -1.96 -13.74
C ALA A 133 -5.33 -2.61 -14.95
N GLU A 134 -4.03 -2.40 -15.07
CA GLU A 134 -3.24 -3.01 -16.13
C GLU A 134 -3.20 -4.53 -15.97
N ASN A 135 -3.13 -5.24 -17.10
CA ASN A 135 -2.99 -6.68 -17.10
C ASN A 135 -1.50 -7.05 -17.07
N TYR A 136 -0.98 -7.31 -15.90
CA TYR A 136 0.40 -7.75 -15.71
C TYR A 136 0.56 -9.28 -15.70
N GLY A 137 -0.40 -10.02 -16.27
CA GLY A 137 -0.47 -11.47 -16.20
C GLY A 137 -1.02 -11.91 -14.84
N ASP A 138 -0.28 -12.76 -14.14
CA ASP A 138 -0.62 -13.28 -12.83
C ASP A 138 -0.12 -12.39 -11.67
N TRP A 139 -0.04 -11.06 -11.90
CA TRP A 139 0.36 -10.08 -10.90
C TRP A 139 -0.74 -9.05 -10.66
N TYR A 140 -0.94 -8.67 -9.40
CA TYR A 140 -1.85 -7.58 -9.07
C TYR A 140 -1.34 -6.23 -9.57
N ASP A 141 -2.23 -5.40 -10.11
CA ASP A 141 -2.00 -3.96 -10.26
C ASP A 141 -2.32 -3.25 -8.94
N ILE A 142 -1.34 -3.23 -8.05
CA ILE A 142 -1.46 -2.64 -6.71
C ILE A 142 -1.71 -1.13 -6.80
N GLU A 143 -1.11 -0.43 -7.78
CA GLU A 143 -1.33 1.01 -7.97
C GLU A 143 -2.81 1.32 -8.30
N ALA A 144 -3.41 0.54 -9.19
CA ALA A 144 -4.82 0.69 -9.54
C ALA A 144 -5.74 0.39 -8.34
N MET A 145 -5.45 -0.65 -7.56
CA MET A 145 -6.19 -0.98 -6.33
C MET A 145 -6.12 0.16 -5.32
N LEU A 146 -4.92 0.66 -5.00
CA LEU A 146 -4.73 1.77 -4.07
C LEU A 146 -5.43 3.04 -4.56
N THR A 147 -5.36 3.31 -5.87
CA THR A 147 -6.03 4.46 -6.49
C THR A 147 -7.54 4.38 -6.30
N LEU A 148 -8.16 3.21 -6.52
CA LEU A 148 -9.59 3.03 -6.33
C LEU A 148 -9.99 3.17 -4.86
N MET A 149 -9.32 2.45 -3.95
CA MET A 149 -9.60 2.48 -2.51
C MET A 149 -9.45 3.89 -1.93
N ASN A 150 -8.37 4.60 -2.25
CA ASN A 150 -8.16 5.96 -1.77
C ASN A 150 -9.17 6.96 -2.37
N ARG A 151 -9.56 6.79 -3.64
CA ARG A 151 -10.62 7.61 -4.26
C ARG A 151 -11.94 7.45 -3.54
N VAL A 152 -12.33 6.21 -3.23
CA VAL A 152 -13.53 5.90 -2.43
C VAL A 152 -13.41 6.53 -1.06
N ALA A 153 -12.29 6.30 -0.36
CA ALA A 153 -12.08 6.82 0.98
C ALA A 153 -12.19 8.34 1.06
N VAL A 154 -11.64 9.06 0.08
CA VAL A 154 -11.72 10.53 0.01
C VAL A 154 -13.15 10.99 -0.30
N ALA A 155 -13.80 10.40 -1.31
CA ALA A 155 -15.12 10.82 -1.75
C ALA A 155 -16.21 10.59 -0.69
N GLU A 156 -16.11 9.47 0.02
CA GLU A 156 -17.06 9.05 1.06
C GLU A 156 -16.64 9.51 2.47
N LYS A 157 -15.54 10.26 2.58
CA LYS A 157 -15.04 10.86 3.83
C LYS A 157 -14.66 9.84 4.90
N PHE A 158 -14.20 8.67 4.51
CA PHE A 158 -13.53 7.74 5.41
C PHE A 158 -12.19 8.30 5.87
N LYS A 159 -11.73 7.88 7.05
CA LYS A 159 -10.46 8.36 7.63
C LYS A 159 -9.26 7.64 7.07
N SER A 160 -9.40 6.34 6.81
CA SER A 160 -8.32 5.50 6.31
C SER A 160 -7.82 5.93 4.94
N ARG A 161 -6.51 5.83 4.78
CA ARG A 161 -5.77 5.97 3.52
C ARG A 161 -4.85 4.78 3.41
N PHE A 162 -4.60 4.35 2.20
CA PHE A 162 -3.85 3.14 1.90
C PHE A 162 -2.56 3.50 1.18
N VAL A 163 -1.46 2.99 1.68
CA VAL A 163 -0.12 3.15 1.09
C VAL A 163 0.62 1.82 1.11
N VAL A 164 1.61 1.68 0.23
CA VAL A 164 2.52 0.53 0.26
C VAL A 164 3.70 0.85 1.16
N LEU A 165 4.13 -0.12 1.97
CA LEU A 165 5.41 -0.10 2.66
C LEU A 165 6.47 -0.79 1.80
N PRO A 166 7.76 -0.37 1.91
CA PRO A 166 8.83 -0.99 1.14
C PRO A 166 9.00 -2.46 1.49
N THR A 167 9.18 -3.29 0.47
CA THR A 167 9.58 -4.70 0.58
C THR A 167 10.81 -4.94 -0.29
N GLY A 168 11.51 -6.04 -0.05
CA GLY A 168 12.70 -6.39 -0.83
C GLY A 168 12.46 -7.50 -1.86
N ASP A 169 11.22 -7.98 -1.99
CA ASP A 169 10.84 -9.12 -2.81
C ASP A 169 9.46 -8.91 -3.46
N GLN A 170 8.82 -9.97 -3.90
CA GLN A 170 7.47 -9.99 -4.46
C GLN A 170 6.34 -9.78 -3.45
N THR A 171 6.65 -9.77 -2.16
CA THR A 171 5.66 -9.47 -1.12
C THR A 171 5.24 -8.01 -1.20
N ALA A 172 3.96 -7.75 -1.07
CA ALA A 172 3.43 -6.40 -0.90
C ALA A 172 2.83 -6.23 0.49
N ILE A 173 3.03 -5.05 1.05
CA ILE A 173 2.48 -4.67 2.35
C ILE A 173 1.68 -3.39 2.17
N ILE A 174 0.37 -3.48 2.34
CA ILE A 174 -0.49 -2.30 2.37
C ILE A 174 -0.70 -1.90 3.83
N TRP A 175 -0.40 -0.66 4.13
CA TRP A 175 -0.66 -0.05 5.42
C TRP A 175 -1.84 0.92 5.33
N SER A 176 -2.76 0.81 6.29
CA SER A 176 -3.89 1.71 6.45
C SER A 176 -3.69 2.65 7.62
N ALA A 177 -3.76 3.95 7.39
CA ALA A 177 -3.69 4.96 8.44
C ALA A 177 -4.44 6.24 8.03
N SER A 178 -4.64 7.15 9.00
CA SER A 178 -5.23 8.46 8.69
C SER A 178 -4.28 9.33 7.86
N ASP A 179 -4.83 10.24 7.06
CA ASP A 179 -4.04 11.22 6.30
C ASP A 179 -3.06 12.01 7.19
N ASN A 180 -3.51 12.40 8.39
CA ASN A 180 -2.68 13.09 9.37
C ASN A 180 -1.49 12.23 9.85
N ALA A 181 -1.72 10.95 10.12
CA ALA A 181 -0.67 10.04 10.56
C ALA A 181 0.38 9.85 9.44
N LEU A 182 -0.07 9.57 8.22
CA LEU A 182 0.80 9.40 7.05
C LEU A 182 1.68 10.64 6.83
N GLN A 183 1.07 11.83 6.81
CA GLN A 183 1.81 13.08 6.60
C GLN A 183 2.80 13.35 7.75
N THR A 184 2.36 13.15 8.98
CA THR A 184 3.21 13.42 10.16
C THR A 184 4.44 12.50 10.19
N LEU A 185 4.26 11.21 9.96
CA LEU A 185 5.34 10.22 10.00
C LEU A 185 6.32 10.39 8.85
N SER A 186 5.81 10.63 7.64
CA SER A 186 6.66 10.87 6.48
C SER A 186 7.44 12.15 6.59
N GLN A 187 6.81 13.27 6.99
CA GLN A 187 7.50 14.55 7.16
C GLN A 187 8.59 14.50 8.23
N ARG A 188 8.44 13.63 9.22
CA ARG A 188 9.45 13.41 10.26
C ARG A 188 10.51 12.37 9.89
N GLY A 189 10.41 11.75 8.70
CA GLY A 189 11.32 10.68 8.29
C GLY A 189 11.24 9.43 9.17
N LEU A 190 10.07 9.21 9.80
CA LEU A 190 9.82 8.05 10.67
C LEU A 190 9.31 6.83 9.89
N ILE A 191 8.91 7.02 8.64
CA ILE A 191 8.46 5.95 7.75
C ILE A 191 8.92 6.25 6.33
N ALA A 192 9.30 5.20 5.61
CA ALA A 192 9.46 5.22 4.16
C ALA A 192 8.20 4.64 3.52
N LEU A 193 7.77 5.22 2.40
CA LEU A 193 6.71 4.65 1.59
C LEU A 193 7.33 3.86 0.42
N GLY A 194 6.71 2.75 0.07
CA GLY A 194 7.12 1.91 -1.04
C GLY A 194 6.56 2.40 -2.37
N ASP A 195 7.05 1.80 -3.44
CA ASP A 195 6.51 1.92 -4.79
C ASP A 195 5.58 0.73 -5.05
N ALA A 196 4.36 1.00 -5.45
CA ALA A 196 3.35 -0.04 -5.69
C ALA A 196 3.75 -1.04 -6.80
N LEU A 197 4.63 -0.65 -7.71
CA LEU A 197 5.12 -1.52 -8.78
C LEU A 197 6.38 -2.30 -8.39
N LEU A 198 7.04 -1.94 -7.30
CA LEU A 198 8.37 -2.49 -6.98
C LEU A 198 8.31 -4.00 -6.69
N SER A 199 7.29 -4.48 -5.99
CA SER A 199 7.11 -5.91 -5.69
C SER A 199 7.01 -6.74 -6.97
N MET A 200 6.19 -6.31 -7.95
CA MET A 200 6.07 -6.96 -9.25
C MET A 200 7.38 -6.91 -10.05
N VAL A 201 8.04 -5.74 -10.10
CA VAL A 201 9.31 -5.59 -10.84
C VAL A 201 10.40 -6.48 -10.24
N SER A 202 10.49 -6.55 -8.92
CA SER A 202 11.46 -7.39 -8.22
C SER A 202 11.16 -8.88 -8.42
N GLY A 203 9.89 -9.29 -8.31
CA GLY A 203 9.48 -10.68 -8.53
C GLY A 203 9.75 -11.16 -9.95
N LYS A 204 9.33 -10.39 -10.96
CA LYS A 204 9.61 -10.72 -12.39
C LYS A 204 11.10 -10.79 -12.69
N ALA A 205 11.92 -9.93 -12.13
CA ALA A 205 13.37 -10.00 -12.31
C ALA A 205 13.95 -11.30 -11.72
N PHE A 206 13.47 -11.72 -10.54
CA PHE A 206 13.88 -12.98 -9.93
C PHE A 206 13.45 -14.20 -10.78
N GLU A 207 12.20 -14.22 -11.27
CA GLU A 207 11.74 -15.27 -12.18
C GLU A 207 12.62 -15.42 -13.41
N ASP A 208 12.98 -14.31 -14.05
CA ASP A 208 13.84 -14.30 -15.24
C ASP A 208 15.23 -14.85 -14.94
N GLU A 209 15.80 -14.54 -13.78
CA GLU A 209 17.06 -15.11 -13.32
C GLU A 209 16.97 -16.62 -13.13
N VAL A 210 15.91 -17.11 -12.49
CA VAL A 210 15.67 -18.54 -12.29
C VAL A 210 15.49 -19.26 -13.62
N LYS A 211 14.68 -18.72 -14.53
CA LYS A 211 14.46 -19.27 -15.88
C LYS A 211 15.79 -19.36 -16.64
N ALA A 212 16.61 -18.33 -16.59
CA ALA A 212 17.94 -18.32 -17.24
C ALA A 212 18.91 -19.35 -16.63
N ALA A 213 18.87 -19.53 -15.29
CA ALA A 213 19.68 -20.53 -14.60
C ALA A 213 19.31 -21.95 -15.00
N LEU A 214 18.00 -22.25 -15.05
CA LEU A 214 17.49 -23.56 -15.46
C LEU A 214 17.84 -23.91 -16.91
N GLN A 215 17.75 -22.94 -17.83
CA GLN A 215 18.13 -23.12 -19.23
C GLN A 215 19.62 -23.45 -19.39
N LYS A 216 20.50 -22.88 -18.56
CA LYS A 216 21.95 -23.18 -18.58
C LYS A 216 22.26 -24.58 -18.03
N GLN A 217 21.46 -25.12 -17.13
CA GLN A 217 21.63 -26.46 -16.59
C GLN A 217 21.14 -27.56 -17.55
N ALA A 218 20.26 -27.21 -18.49
CA ALA A 218 19.68 -28.15 -19.46
C ALA A 218 20.53 -28.30 -20.75
N GLN A 219 21.62 -27.55 -20.89
CA GLN A 219 22.61 -27.62 -22.00
C GLN A 219 23.86 -28.40 -21.58
#